data_ae5c1ca701124f48df99017bd8d5d235
#
_entry.id   ae5c1ca701124f48df99017bd8d5d235
#
_cell.length_a   1.000
_cell.length_b   1.000
_cell.length_c   1.000
_cell.angle_alpha   90.00
_cell.angle_beta   90.00
_cell.angle_gamma   90.00
#
_symmetry.space_group_name_H-M   'P 1'
#
loop_
_entity.id
_entity.type
_entity.pdbx_description
1 polymer ?
#
loop_
_entity_poly.entity_id
_entity_poly.type
_entity_poly.pdbx_seq_one_letter_code
_entity_poly.pdbx_strand_id
1 'polypeptide(L)'
;MATVVRRFYSLRRPTISLPRRLFSSEATEPKPVNTKVNFSLPGYVSDSDSEPENPPAKPDLPPPYDPFSKKAQKTEDPDDDPKNLQQVFHRLRSDRGLEEYAAKMFDGLSKDGLTHEALELFRIVKDKGHLPDVVAHTAVIEAYASAGGHSKDTLRTFREMLARGVAPNAYTYSVLVKGLAGDSDLKGARKYLVEMVGKGMRPNAATCVAVV
;
A
#
# COMPACT_ATOMS: atom_id res chain seq x y z
N MET A 1 -53.48 -38.45 8.58
CA MET A 1 -52.17 -39.01 8.94
C MET A 1 -51.31 -39.03 7.68
N ALA A 2 -50.42 -38.09 7.53
CA ALA A 2 -49.49 -37.97 6.39
C ALA A 2 -48.05 -38.13 6.89
N THR A 3 -47.44 -39.25 6.48
CA THR A 3 -46.09 -39.64 6.91
C THR A 3 -45.07 -38.94 6.03
N VAL A 4 -44.27 -38.03 6.63
CA VAL A 4 -43.20 -37.32 5.96
C VAL A 4 -41.96 -38.21 5.97
N VAL A 5 -41.57 -38.73 4.80
CA VAL A 5 -40.32 -39.47 4.60
C VAL A 5 -39.17 -38.47 4.36
N ARG A 6 -38.27 -38.34 5.34
CA ARG A 6 -37.02 -37.61 5.19
C ARG A 6 -36.00 -38.48 4.45
N ARG A 7 -35.66 -38.10 3.19
CA ARG A 7 -34.54 -38.68 2.46
C ARG A 7 -33.25 -38.00 2.90
N PHE A 8 -32.37 -38.77 3.57
CA PHE A 8 -30.98 -38.38 3.82
C PHE A 8 -30.16 -38.62 2.55
N TYR A 9 -29.64 -37.55 1.95
CA TYR A 9 -28.61 -37.66 0.92
C TYR A 9 -27.27 -37.76 1.58
N SER A 10 -26.66 -38.95 1.52
CA SER A 10 -25.27 -39.21 1.92
C SER A 10 -24.34 -38.68 0.83
N LEU A 11 -23.66 -37.57 1.09
CA LEU A 11 -22.60 -37.05 0.24
C LEU A 11 -21.34 -37.87 0.49
N ARG A 12 -21.01 -38.79 -0.42
CA ARG A 12 -19.71 -39.46 -0.50
C ARG A 12 -18.66 -38.43 -0.95
N ARG A 13 -17.65 -38.18 -0.10
CA ARG A 13 -16.48 -37.40 -0.46
C ARG A 13 -15.59 -38.26 -1.37
N PRO A 14 -15.12 -37.74 -2.53
CA PRO A 14 -14.09 -38.40 -3.31
C PRO A 14 -12.74 -38.31 -2.61
N THR A 15 -12.12 -39.41 -2.30
CA THR A 15 -10.74 -39.53 -1.85
C THR A 15 -9.83 -39.37 -3.07
N ILE A 16 -9.20 -38.21 -3.20
CA ILE A 16 -8.18 -37.98 -4.21
C ILE A 16 -6.85 -38.56 -3.69
N SER A 17 -6.45 -39.69 -4.31
CA SER A 17 -5.15 -40.31 -4.10
C SER A 17 -4.09 -39.51 -4.87
N LEU A 18 -3.17 -38.86 -4.16
CA LEU A 18 -2.02 -38.19 -4.73
C LEU A 18 -0.89 -39.21 -5.00
N PRO A 19 -0.28 -39.22 -6.17
CA PRO A 19 0.88 -40.08 -6.43
C PRO A 19 2.10 -39.56 -5.63
N ARG A 20 2.69 -40.45 -4.83
CA ARG A 20 3.99 -40.25 -4.19
C ARG A 20 5.07 -40.14 -5.27
N ARG A 21 5.54 -38.95 -5.58
CA ARG A 21 6.80 -38.78 -6.29
C ARG A 21 7.95 -39.03 -5.30
N LEU A 22 8.70 -40.06 -5.57
CA LEU A 22 10.01 -40.32 -4.96
C LEU A 22 10.97 -39.21 -5.43
N PHE A 23 11.30 -38.30 -4.55
CA PHE A 23 12.44 -37.42 -4.73
C PHE A 23 13.69 -38.18 -4.33
N SER A 24 14.46 -38.57 -5.35
CA SER A 24 15.86 -38.97 -5.19
C SER A 24 16.65 -37.72 -4.82
N SER A 25 17.11 -37.63 -3.59
CA SER A 25 18.02 -36.57 -3.15
C SER A 25 19.42 -36.92 -3.60
N GLU A 26 19.83 -36.37 -4.72
CA GLU A 26 21.24 -36.30 -5.09
C GLU A 26 21.81 -35.05 -4.41
N ALA A 27 22.52 -35.29 -3.32
CA ALA A 27 23.22 -34.26 -2.55
C ALA A 27 24.43 -33.78 -3.36
N THR A 28 24.28 -32.69 -4.07
CA THR A 28 25.43 -31.98 -4.65
C THR A 28 25.96 -31.04 -3.55
N GLU A 29 27.15 -31.37 -3.03
CA GLU A 29 27.86 -30.51 -2.09
C GLU A 29 28.11 -29.12 -2.67
N PRO A 30 27.86 -28.02 -1.93
CA PRO A 30 28.20 -26.69 -2.40
C PRO A 30 29.71 -26.51 -2.40
N LYS A 31 30.28 -26.21 -3.58
CA LYS A 31 31.68 -25.82 -3.71
C LYS A 31 31.96 -24.58 -2.87
N PRO A 32 33.09 -24.55 -2.14
CA PRO A 32 33.46 -23.40 -1.33
C PRO A 32 33.68 -22.17 -2.21
N VAL A 33 32.88 -21.14 -1.99
CA VAL A 33 33.05 -19.82 -2.63
C VAL A 33 34.23 -19.15 -1.96
N ASN A 34 35.27 -18.86 -2.75
CA ASN A 34 36.47 -18.19 -2.30
C ASN A 34 36.17 -16.69 -2.01
N THR A 35 35.95 -16.35 -0.73
CA THR A 35 35.66 -15.01 -0.25
C THR A 35 36.91 -14.15 0.02
N LYS A 36 38.06 -14.50 -0.54
CA LYS A 36 39.23 -13.64 -0.43
C LYS A 36 39.14 -12.51 -1.45
N VAL A 37 38.59 -11.38 -1.01
CA VAL A 37 38.69 -10.10 -1.75
C VAL A 37 40.08 -9.56 -1.49
N ASN A 38 40.97 -9.62 -2.51
CA ASN A 38 42.29 -8.99 -2.44
C ASN A 38 42.12 -7.48 -2.57
N PHE A 39 42.21 -6.78 -1.46
CA PHE A 39 42.44 -5.32 -1.41
C PHE A 39 43.93 -5.04 -1.56
N SER A 40 44.50 -5.34 -2.72
CA SER A 40 45.83 -4.80 -3.07
C SER A 40 45.61 -3.53 -3.86
N LEU A 41 45.89 -2.40 -3.24
CA LEU A 41 46.07 -1.13 -3.95
C LEU A 41 47.26 -1.25 -4.88
N PRO A 42 47.10 -0.96 -6.18
CA PRO A 42 48.23 -0.94 -7.10
C PRO A 42 49.17 0.25 -6.76
N GLY A 43 50.42 -0.09 -6.42
CA GLY A 43 51.62 0.70 -6.59
C GLY A 43 51.60 2.17 -6.17
N TYR A 44 51.87 2.46 -4.88
CA TYR A 44 52.36 3.74 -4.46
C TYR A 44 53.87 3.79 -4.71
N VAL A 45 54.28 4.44 -5.80
CA VAL A 45 55.68 4.79 -6.03
C VAL A 45 55.89 6.13 -5.38
N SER A 46 56.72 6.16 -4.35
CA SER A 46 57.30 7.39 -3.78
C SER A 46 58.33 7.90 -4.74
N ASP A 47 58.08 9.11 -5.31
CA ASP A 47 59.14 9.97 -5.74
C ASP A 47 58.91 11.36 -5.16
N SER A 48 59.88 11.73 -4.32
CA SER A 48 60.08 13.07 -3.80
C SER A 48 60.67 13.90 -4.91
N ASP A 49 60.02 15.03 -5.29
CA ASP A 49 60.71 16.29 -5.52
C ASP A 49 59.71 17.45 -5.64
N SER A 50 60.07 18.46 -4.91
CA SER A 50 59.70 19.85 -4.75
C SER A 50 59.10 20.59 -5.96
N GLU A 51 57.96 21.29 -5.72
CA GLU A 51 57.83 22.77 -5.79
C GLU A 51 56.34 23.19 -5.74
N PRO A 52 56.00 24.38 -5.21
CA PRO A 52 54.63 24.73 -4.84
C PRO A 52 53.92 25.46 -5.99
N GLU A 53 52.97 24.80 -6.62
CA GLU A 53 52.00 25.47 -7.50
C GLU A 53 50.59 25.38 -6.94
N ASN A 54 49.86 26.49 -7.06
CA ASN A 54 48.50 26.73 -6.62
C ASN A 54 47.54 25.54 -6.85
N PRO A 55 46.69 25.19 -5.87
CA PRO A 55 45.75 24.10 -6.04
C PRO A 55 44.67 24.48 -7.08
N PRO A 56 44.47 23.66 -8.12
CA PRO A 56 43.34 23.84 -8.99
C PRO A 56 42.04 23.61 -8.18
N ALA A 57 41.05 24.44 -8.48
CA ALA A 57 39.73 24.38 -7.89
C ALA A 57 39.22 22.92 -7.85
N LYS A 58 38.90 22.42 -6.65
CA LYS A 58 38.33 21.11 -6.46
C LYS A 58 37.03 21.04 -7.25
N PRO A 59 36.83 20.03 -8.13
CA PRO A 59 35.52 19.78 -8.70
C PRO A 59 34.55 19.52 -7.53
N ASP A 60 33.40 20.17 -7.55
CA ASP A 60 32.28 19.93 -6.63
C ASP A 60 31.85 18.46 -6.75
N LEU A 61 32.45 17.63 -5.94
CA LEU A 61 32.00 16.25 -5.77
C LEU A 61 30.71 16.29 -4.98
N PRO A 62 29.66 15.61 -5.44
CA PRO A 62 28.44 15.48 -4.65
C PRO A 62 28.77 14.92 -3.27
N PRO A 63 28.07 15.37 -2.21
CA PRO A 63 28.36 14.92 -0.86
C PRO A 63 28.26 13.39 -0.78
N PRO A 64 29.10 12.74 0.04
CA PRO A 64 29.09 11.27 0.16
C PRO A 64 27.69 10.80 0.53
N TYR A 65 27.23 9.76 -0.14
CA TYR A 65 25.95 9.12 0.11
C TYR A 65 25.88 8.64 1.56
N ASP A 66 25.00 9.25 2.36
CA ASP A 66 24.71 8.83 3.72
C ASP A 66 23.39 8.03 3.72
N PRO A 67 23.45 6.70 3.86
CA PRO A 67 22.26 5.85 3.86
C PRO A 67 21.35 6.06 5.09
N PHE A 68 21.80 6.81 6.09
CA PHE A 68 21.06 7.12 7.31
C PHE A 68 20.56 8.55 7.40
N SER A 69 20.90 9.41 6.44
CA SER A 69 20.32 10.75 6.39
C SER A 69 18.83 10.65 6.08
N LYS A 70 17.99 10.83 7.10
CA LYS A 70 16.52 10.88 7.05
C LYS A 70 15.95 12.09 6.29
N LYS A 71 16.70 12.68 5.41
CA LYS A 71 16.20 13.60 4.39
C LYS A 71 15.93 12.82 3.11
N ALA A 72 14.96 11.90 3.15
CA ALA A 72 14.13 11.72 1.98
C ALA A 72 13.53 13.10 1.73
N GLN A 73 14.13 13.84 0.82
CA GLN A 73 13.47 14.99 0.21
C GLN A 73 12.20 14.43 -0.41
N LYS A 74 11.09 14.59 0.31
CA LYS A 74 9.80 14.68 -0.32
C LYS A 74 9.97 15.79 -1.35
N THR A 75 10.19 15.41 -2.58
CA THR A 75 9.94 16.28 -3.72
C THR A 75 8.43 16.50 -3.70
N GLU A 76 7.99 17.42 -2.85
CA GLU A 76 6.69 18.05 -3.02
C GLU A 76 6.88 18.87 -4.28
N ASP A 77 6.41 18.34 -5.41
CA ASP A 77 6.29 19.12 -6.62
C ASP A 77 5.42 20.33 -6.24
N PRO A 78 5.92 21.58 -6.45
CA PRO A 78 5.23 22.78 -5.99
C PRO A 78 3.85 22.99 -6.62
N ASP A 79 3.47 22.14 -7.55
CA ASP A 79 2.17 22.14 -8.26
C ASP A 79 1.13 21.18 -7.67
N ASP A 80 1.44 20.49 -6.58
CA ASP A 80 0.58 19.43 -6.04
C ASP A 80 -0.36 19.98 -4.95
N ASP A 81 -1.28 20.89 -5.34
CA ASP A 81 -2.35 21.33 -4.45
C ASP A 81 -3.41 20.20 -4.32
N PRO A 82 -3.53 19.57 -3.12
CA PRO A 82 -4.52 18.52 -2.89
C PRO A 82 -5.96 18.99 -3.08
N LYS A 83 -6.19 20.30 -3.13
CA LYS A 83 -7.50 20.90 -3.41
C LYS A 83 -7.82 20.98 -4.89
N ASN A 84 -6.83 20.85 -5.76
CA ASN A 84 -7.06 20.85 -7.19
C ASN A 84 -7.49 19.46 -7.68
N LEU A 85 -8.81 19.20 -7.62
CA LEU A 85 -9.41 17.93 -8.02
C LEU A 85 -9.06 17.52 -9.45
N GLN A 86 -8.87 18.47 -10.37
CA GLN A 86 -8.54 18.16 -11.77
C GLN A 86 -7.16 17.52 -11.87
N GLN A 87 -6.17 18.06 -11.16
CA GLN A 87 -4.82 17.51 -11.12
C GLN A 87 -4.80 16.15 -10.42
N VAL A 88 -5.50 16.03 -9.29
CA VAL A 88 -5.60 14.77 -8.56
C VAL A 88 -6.25 13.69 -9.42
N PHE A 89 -7.36 13.98 -10.11
CA PHE A 89 -7.99 13.01 -11.01
C PHE A 89 -7.17 12.70 -12.25
N HIS A 90 -6.43 13.68 -12.80
CA HIS A 90 -5.50 13.43 -13.89
C HIS A 90 -4.39 12.45 -13.48
N ARG A 91 -3.84 12.62 -12.26
CA ARG A 91 -2.85 11.67 -11.70
C ARG A 91 -3.45 10.29 -11.48
N LEU A 92 -4.62 10.19 -10.83
CA LEU A 92 -5.29 8.93 -10.58
C LEU A 92 -5.72 8.18 -11.85
N ARG A 93 -5.83 8.89 -12.99
CA ARG A 93 -6.14 8.27 -14.28
C ARG A 93 -4.96 7.49 -14.86
N SER A 94 -3.74 7.78 -14.43
CA SER A 94 -2.56 7.01 -14.82
C SER A 94 -2.42 5.76 -13.96
N ASP A 95 -1.96 4.66 -14.56
CA ASP A 95 -1.70 3.40 -13.82
C ASP A 95 -0.72 3.62 -12.67
N ARG A 96 0.31 4.44 -12.89
CA ARG A 96 1.29 4.80 -11.88
C ARG A 96 0.66 5.52 -10.67
N GLY A 97 -0.28 6.43 -10.89
CA GLY A 97 -0.95 7.15 -9.79
C GLY A 97 -1.80 6.22 -8.92
N LEU A 98 -2.45 5.24 -9.52
CA LEU A 98 -3.19 4.22 -8.77
C LEU A 98 -2.28 3.23 -8.04
N GLU A 99 -1.12 2.90 -8.60
CA GLU A 99 -0.11 2.07 -7.92
C GLU A 99 0.47 2.77 -6.70
N GLU A 100 0.82 4.04 -6.82
CA GLU A 100 1.28 4.88 -5.70
C GLU A 100 0.20 4.97 -4.61
N TYR A 101 -1.07 5.10 -5.03
CA TYR A 101 -2.18 5.11 -4.09
C TYR A 101 -2.39 3.75 -3.41
N ALA A 102 -2.24 2.65 -4.13
CA ALA A 102 -2.30 1.31 -3.55
C ALA A 102 -1.20 1.09 -2.50
N ALA A 103 0.03 1.57 -2.77
CA ALA A 103 1.12 1.54 -1.81
C ALA A 103 0.82 2.38 -0.56
N LYS A 104 0.22 3.57 -0.73
CA LYS A 104 -0.24 4.41 0.39
C LYS A 104 -1.31 3.71 1.23
N MET A 105 -2.29 3.07 0.59
CA MET A 105 -3.34 2.32 1.29
C MET A 105 -2.76 1.14 2.06
N PHE A 106 -1.83 0.39 1.45
CA PHE A 106 -1.12 -0.72 2.08
C PHE A 106 -0.34 -0.27 3.32
N ASP A 107 0.40 0.84 3.21
CA ASP A 107 1.16 1.43 4.30
C ASP A 107 0.23 1.91 5.44
N GLY A 108 -0.89 2.53 5.10
CA GLY A 108 -1.91 2.94 6.07
C GLY A 108 -2.50 1.77 6.85
N LEU A 109 -2.92 0.70 6.16
CA LEU A 109 -3.44 -0.51 6.80
C LEU A 109 -2.39 -1.17 7.70
N SER A 110 -1.12 -1.20 7.26
CA SER A 110 -0.02 -1.78 8.03
C SER A 110 0.28 -0.97 9.29
N LYS A 111 0.28 0.35 9.21
CA LYS A 111 0.48 1.25 10.37
C LYS A 111 -0.65 1.16 11.38
N ASP A 112 -1.86 0.93 10.93
CA ASP A 112 -3.04 0.73 11.80
C ASP A 112 -3.07 -0.68 12.43
N GLY A 113 -2.08 -1.53 12.15
CA GLY A 113 -1.99 -2.91 12.66
C GLY A 113 -2.94 -3.89 11.96
N LEU A 114 -3.55 -3.48 10.85
CA LEU A 114 -4.46 -4.29 10.04
C LEU A 114 -3.70 -5.11 9.00
N THR A 115 -2.71 -5.86 9.47
CA THR A 115 -1.79 -6.63 8.62
C THR A 115 -2.49 -7.66 7.75
N HIS A 116 -3.60 -8.23 8.23
CA HIS A 116 -4.36 -9.21 7.44
C HIS A 116 -5.02 -8.55 6.21
N GLU A 117 -5.67 -7.41 6.39
CA GLU A 117 -6.28 -6.65 5.29
C GLU A 117 -5.22 -6.15 4.29
N ALA A 118 -4.06 -5.72 4.79
CA ALA A 118 -2.94 -5.32 3.96
C ALA A 118 -2.41 -6.48 3.11
N LEU A 119 -2.22 -7.65 3.70
CA LEU A 119 -1.76 -8.85 2.98
C LEU A 119 -2.80 -9.34 1.96
N GLU A 120 -4.10 -9.25 2.27
CA GLU A 120 -5.16 -9.61 1.34
C GLU A 120 -5.17 -8.67 0.13
N LEU A 121 -5.04 -7.36 0.34
CA LEU A 121 -4.89 -6.38 -0.73
C LEU A 121 -3.69 -6.71 -1.62
N PHE A 122 -2.54 -6.99 -1.03
CA PHE A 122 -1.33 -7.37 -1.76
C PHE A 122 -1.52 -8.67 -2.56
N ARG A 123 -2.17 -9.68 -1.98
CA ARG A 123 -2.50 -10.93 -2.65
C ARG A 123 -3.38 -10.71 -3.87
N ILE A 124 -4.43 -9.88 -3.75
CA ILE A 124 -5.33 -9.58 -4.86
C ILE A 124 -4.57 -8.92 -6.02
N VAL A 125 -3.69 -7.95 -5.73
CA VAL A 125 -2.86 -7.29 -6.74
C VAL A 125 -1.93 -8.31 -7.43
N LYS A 126 -1.30 -9.19 -6.65
CA LYS A 126 -0.41 -10.22 -7.17
C LYS A 126 -1.12 -11.26 -8.03
N ASP A 127 -2.28 -11.75 -7.58
CA ASP A 127 -3.00 -12.84 -8.25
C ASP A 127 -3.72 -12.37 -9.53
N LYS A 128 -4.24 -11.15 -9.53
CA LYS A 128 -5.00 -10.60 -10.66
C LYS A 128 -4.13 -9.85 -11.67
N GLY A 129 -2.92 -9.42 -11.29
CA GLY A 129 -2.05 -8.62 -12.14
C GLY A 129 -2.59 -7.22 -12.48
N HIS A 130 -3.69 -6.79 -11.82
CA HIS A 130 -4.24 -5.44 -11.92
C HIS A 130 -4.72 -4.97 -10.55
N LEU A 131 -4.80 -3.65 -10.40
CA LEU A 131 -5.26 -3.04 -9.16
C LEU A 131 -6.72 -3.37 -8.89
N PRO A 132 -7.09 -3.74 -7.67
CA PRO A 132 -8.47 -4.00 -7.31
C PRO A 132 -9.31 -2.71 -7.34
N ASP A 133 -10.58 -2.84 -7.72
CA ASP A 133 -11.53 -1.71 -7.81
C ASP A 133 -11.68 -0.93 -6.50
N VAL A 134 -11.42 -1.57 -5.35
CA VAL A 134 -11.43 -0.90 -4.05
C VAL A 134 -10.40 0.23 -3.98
N VAL A 135 -9.23 0.05 -4.61
CA VAL A 135 -8.18 1.08 -4.65
C VAL A 135 -8.66 2.30 -5.42
N ALA A 136 -9.19 2.09 -6.64
CA ALA A 136 -9.66 3.16 -7.50
C ALA A 136 -10.81 3.97 -6.85
N HIS A 137 -11.83 3.28 -6.29
CA HIS A 137 -12.93 3.96 -5.61
C HIS A 137 -12.47 4.73 -4.37
N THR A 138 -11.59 4.13 -3.56
CA THR A 138 -11.09 4.78 -2.34
C THR A 138 -10.22 5.98 -2.67
N ALA A 139 -9.43 5.92 -3.75
CA ALA A 139 -8.63 7.06 -4.24
C ALA A 139 -9.51 8.26 -4.61
N VAL A 140 -10.63 8.02 -5.29
CA VAL A 140 -11.60 9.07 -5.64
C VAL A 140 -12.30 9.63 -4.39
N ILE A 141 -12.68 8.76 -3.45
CA ILE A 141 -13.26 9.18 -2.16
C ILE A 141 -12.29 10.07 -1.39
N GLU A 142 -11.00 9.68 -1.33
CA GLU A 142 -9.98 10.47 -0.65
C GLU A 142 -9.71 11.80 -1.34
N ALA A 143 -9.73 11.84 -2.67
CA ALA A 143 -9.56 13.07 -3.43
C ALA A 143 -10.65 14.10 -3.06
N TYR A 144 -11.92 13.70 -3.05
CA TYR A 144 -13.03 14.57 -2.62
C TYR A 144 -12.92 14.95 -1.13
N ALA A 145 -12.58 14.00 -0.25
CA ALA A 145 -12.41 14.25 1.17
C ALA A 145 -11.28 15.24 1.47
N SER A 146 -10.18 15.17 0.71
CA SER A 146 -9.02 16.06 0.88
C SER A 146 -9.25 17.45 0.31
N ALA A 147 -10.05 17.57 -0.77
CA ALA A 147 -10.43 18.87 -1.33
C ALA A 147 -11.33 19.67 -0.38
N GLY A 148 -12.16 18.98 0.42
CA GLY A 148 -13.13 19.58 1.33
C GLY A 148 -14.35 20.17 0.64
N GLY A 149 -15.48 20.27 1.35
CA GLY A 149 -16.74 20.78 0.80
C GLY A 149 -17.47 19.84 -0.18
N HIS A 150 -16.95 18.63 -0.38
CA HIS A 150 -17.44 17.64 -1.35
C HIS A 150 -18.09 16.41 -0.69
N SER A 151 -18.68 16.57 0.50
CA SER A 151 -19.30 15.45 1.25
C SER A 151 -20.35 14.70 0.44
N LYS A 152 -21.11 15.38 -0.41
CA LYS A 152 -22.13 14.76 -1.27
C LYS A 152 -21.50 13.88 -2.35
N ASP A 153 -20.42 14.32 -2.99
CA ASP A 153 -19.70 13.56 -4.01
C ASP A 153 -18.94 12.38 -3.39
N THR A 154 -18.34 12.59 -2.23
CA THR A 154 -17.73 11.54 -1.40
C THR A 154 -18.73 10.41 -1.11
N LEU A 155 -19.93 10.76 -0.61
CA LEU A 155 -20.99 9.80 -0.32
C LEU A 155 -21.56 9.15 -1.58
N ARG A 156 -21.64 9.88 -2.68
CA ARG A 156 -22.07 9.33 -3.97
C ARG A 156 -21.11 8.26 -4.45
N THR A 157 -19.82 8.57 -4.48
CA THR A 157 -18.78 7.62 -4.89
C THR A 157 -18.75 6.37 -4.01
N PHE A 158 -18.93 6.55 -2.69
CA PHE A 158 -19.01 5.42 -1.76
C PHE A 158 -20.24 4.52 -2.04
N ARG A 159 -21.39 5.11 -2.35
CA ARG A 159 -22.60 4.35 -2.73
C ARG A 159 -22.44 3.65 -4.07
N GLU A 160 -21.77 4.28 -5.05
CA GLU A 160 -21.45 3.67 -6.34
C GLU A 160 -20.52 2.46 -6.17
N MET A 161 -19.53 2.57 -5.27
CA MET A 161 -18.66 1.46 -4.90
C MET A 161 -19.47 0.25 -4.39
N LEU A 162 -20.38 0.49 -3.45
CA LEU A 162 -21.26 -0.55 -2.91
C LEU A 162 -22.22 -1.13 -3.98
N ALA A 163 -22.79 -0.27 -4.82
CA ALA A 163 -23.68 -0.68 -5.90
C ALA A 163 -23.01 -1.57 -6.95
N ARG A 164 -21.69 -1.39 -7.15
CA ARG A 164 -20.85 -2.25 -8.01
C ARG A 164 -20.40 -3.54 -7.32
N GLY A 165 -20.82 -3.78 -6.08
CA GLY A 165 -20.40 -4.95 -5.31
C GLY A 165 -18.97 -4.92 -4.79
N VAL A 166 -18.33 -3.74 -4.82
CA VAL A 166 -16.97 -3.57 -4.30
C VAL A 166 -17.04 -3.38 -2.78
N ALA A 167 -16.45 -4.29 -2.02
CA ALA A 167 -16.45 -4.23 -0.57
C ALA A 167 -15.45 -3.19 -0.05
N PRO A 168 -15.90 -2.18 0.75
CA PRO A 168 -14.99 -1.25 1.40
C PRO A 168 -14.17 -1.95 2.48
N ASN A 169 -12.92 -1.57 2.65
CA ASN A 169 -12.04 -1.99 3.74
C ASN A 169 -11.97 -0.93 4.85
N ALA A 170 -11.23 -1.23 5.92
CA ALA A 170 -11.09 -0.31 7.05
C ALA A 170 -10.45 1.05 6.65
N TYR A 171 -9.52 1.05 5.68
CA TYR A 171 -8.94 2.28 5.16
C TYR A 171 -9.99 3.14 4.44
N THR A 172 -10.85 2.53 3.60
CA THR A 172 -11.95 3.23 2.91
C THR A 172 -12.90 3.91 3.90
N TYR A 173 -13.31 3.18 4.95
CA TYR A 173 -14.15 3.76 6.00
C TYR A 173 -13.45 4.89 6.77
N SER A 174 -12.16 4.74 7.07
CA SER A 174 -11.38 5.77 7.77
C SER A 174 -11.29 7.06 6.96
N VAL A 175 -11.07 6.97 5.66
CA VAL A 175 -11.04 8.11 4.74
C VAL A 175 -12.43 8.76 4.65
N LEU A 176 -13.49 7.96 4.48
CA LEU A 176 -14.87 8.45 4.41
C LEU A 176 -15.26 9.22 5.67
N VAL A 177 -15.02 8.63 6.85
CA VAL A 177 -15.37 9.24 8.13
C VAL A 177 -14.61 10.54 8.36
N LYS A 178 -13.31 10.57 8.07
CA LYS A 178 -12.49 11.78 8.21
C LYS A 178 -12.93 12.89 7.24
N GLY A 179 -13.25 12.53 5.98
CA GLY A 179 -13.73 13.49 4.99
C GLY A 179 -15.06 14.12 5.39
N LEU A 180 -16.04 13.31 5.82
CA LEU A 180 -17.33 13.83 6.31
C LEU A 180 -17.18 14.70 7.55
N ALA A 181 -16.30 14.31 8.48
CA ALA A 181 -16.02 15.11 9.68
C ALA A 181 -15.35 16.44 9.32
N GLY A 182 -14.44 16.46 8.37
CA GLY A 182 -13.80 17.67 7.85
C GLY A 182 -14.78 18.62 7.19
N ASP A 183 -15.81 18.09 6.53
CA ASP A 183 -16.91 18.86 5.92
C ASP A 183 -18.03 19.20 6.93
N SER A 184 -17.81 18.98 8.23
CA SER A 184 -18.79 19.25 9.32
C SER A 184 -20.04 18.36 9.27
N ASP A 185 -20.08 17.31 8.45
CA ASP A 185 -21.15 16.29 8.49
C ASP A 185 -20.86 15.22 9.57
N LEU A 186 -20.91 15.67 10.83
CA LEU A 186 -20.68 14.80 11.99
C LEU A 186 -21.73 13.67 12.11
N LYS A 187 -22.95 13.90 11.63
CA LYS A 187 -23.99 12.86 11.65
C LYS A 187 -23.66 11.73 10.69
N GLY A 188 -23.24 12.09 9.48
CA GLY A 188 -22.76 11.12 8.48
C GLY A 188 -21.51 10.39 8.97
N ALA A 189 -20.55 11.12 9.48
CA ALA A 189 -19.31 10.54 10.01
C ALA A 189 -19.58 9.52 11.13
N ARG A 190 -20.42 9.85 12.11
CA ARG A 190 -20.81 8.92 13.19
C ARG A 190 -21.54 7.69 12.67
N LYS A 191 -22.45 7.87 11.72
CA LYS A 191 -23.18 6.76 11.09
C LYS A 191 -22.20 5.74 10.47
N TYR A 192 -21.24 6.20 9.66
CA TYR A 192 -20.30 5.31 8.99
C TYR A 192 -19.24 4.75 9.93
N LEU A 193 -18.89 5.45 11.01
CA LEU A 193 -18.05 4.88 12.07
C LEU A 193 -18.74 3.71 12.76
N VAL A 194 -20.02 3.84 13.11
CA VAL A 194 -20.81 2.74 13.69
C VAL A 194 -20.96 1.58 12.72
N GLU A 195 -21.18 1.87 11.43
CA GLU A 195 -21.25 0.84 10.40
C GLU A 195 -19.94 0.08 10.26
N MET A 196 -18.80 0.77 10.27
CA MET A 196 -17.44 0.21 10.25
C MET A 196 -17.25 -0.80 11.41
N VAL A 197 -17.58 -0.37 12.63
CA VAL A 197 -17.47 -1.21 13.83
C VAL A 197 -18.45 -2.38 13.76
N GLY A 198 -19.67 -2.15 13.29
CA GLY A 198 -20.68 -3.20 13.11
C GLY A 198 -20.29 -4.29 12.11
N LYS A 199 -19.42 -3.95 11.16
CA LYS A 199 -18.80 -4.92 10.22
C LYS A 199 -17.56 -5.62 10.79
N GLY A 200 -17.20 -5.37 12.04
CA GLY A 200 -16.03 -5.95 12.71
C GLY A 200 -14.70 -5.27 12.38
N MET A 201 -14.73 -4.15 11.65
CA MET A 201 -13.52 -3.38 11.34
C MET A 201 -13.12 -2.50 12.52
N ARG A 202 -11.82 -2.34 12.76
CA ARG A 202 -11.30 -1.51 13.85
C ARG A 202 -10.98 -0.12 13.34
N PRO A 203 -11.63 0.95 13.87
CA PRO A 203 -11.24 2.32 13.56
C PRO A 203 -9.89 2.65 14.21
N ASN A 204 -9.04 3.39 13.52
CA ASN A 204 -7.82 3.92 14.10
C ASN A 204 -8.10 5.15 14.99
N ALA A 205 -7.12 5.52 15.84
CA ALA A 205 -7.27 6.65 16.77
C ALA A 205 -7.64 7.96 16.04
N ALA A 206 -7.05 8.24 14.89
CA ALA A 206 -7.33 9.44 14.12
C ALA A 206 -8.78 9.46 13.56
N THR A 207 -9.34 8.30 13.23
CA THR A 207 -10.75 8.20 12.80
C THR A 207 -11.71 8.42 13.97
N CYS A 208 -11.37 7.92 15.16
CA CYS A 208 -12.19 8.18 16.36
C CYS A 208 -12.16 9.65 16.74
N VAL A 209 -10.99 10.27 16.76
CA VAL A 209 -10.83 11.70 17.12
C VAL A 209 -11.56 12.63 16.16
N ALA A 210 -11.61 12.29 14.86
CA ALA A 210 -12.30 13.11 13.86
C ALA A 210 -13.82 13.27 14.12
N VAL A 211 -14.43 12.40 14.94
CA VAL A 211 -15.89 12.34 15.15
C VAL A 211 -16.29 12.85 16.55
N VAL A 212 -15.31 13.13 17.41
CA VAL A 212 -15.51 13.69 18.76
C VAL A 212 -15.62 15.21 18.71
#